data_f88c5347141ddf7884a2c84f601e04ad
#
_entry.id   f88c5347141ddf7884a2c84f601e04ad
#
_cell.length_a   1.000
_cell.length_b   1.000
_cell.length_c   1.000
_cell.angle_alpha   90.00
_cell.angle_beta   90.00
_cell.angle_gamma   90.00
#
_symmetry.space_group_name_H-M   'P 1'
#
loop_
_entity.id
_entity.type
_entity.pdbx_description
1 polymer ?
#
loop_
_entity_poly.entity_id
_entity_poly.type
_entity_poly.pdbx_seq_one_letter_code
_entity_poly.pdbx_strand_id
1 'polypeptide(L)'
;MADYTVTRTQTIAALPEKIFPLIADLHEWRRWSPWEGLDPDLDREYSGNDSGVGAKYAWSGNRKAGKGTMEITDVTEPTRVAVHVVFEKPMKSTSTSVLTLAPRGAQTEVTWTMTGPHSLFSRVAAPLGLFDKMIGKDFEKGLAALKSETEV
;
A
#
# COMPACT_ATOMS: atom_id res chain seq x y z
N MET A 1 -18.71 -13.07 -8.60
CA MET A 1 -18.45 -12.74 -7.20
C MET A 1 -18.08 -11.28 -7.05
N ALA A 2 -18.61 -10.63 -6.03
CA ALA A 2 -18.27 -9.25 -5.78
C ALA A 2 -16.85 -9.14 -5.23
N ASP A 3 -16.11 -8.15 -5.72
CA ASP A 3 -14.80 -7.84 -5.17
C ASP A 3 -14.98 -7.05 -3.86
N TYR A 4 -13.98 -7.14 -2.98
CA TYR A 4 -13.94 -6.24 -1.84
C TYR A 4 -13.22 -4.96 -2.23
N THR A 5 -13.54 -3.86 -1.52
CA THR A 5 -12.86 -2.58 -1.69
C THR A 5 -12.67 -1.96 -0.31
N VAL A 6 -11.44 -1.56 -0.01
CA VAL A 6 -11.10 -0.83 1.22
C VAL A 6 -10.48 0.49 0.81
N THR A 7 -11.01 1.60 1.35
CA THR A 7 -10.55 2.94 1.00
C THR A 7 -10.38 3.78 2.26
N ARG A 8 -9.25 4.50 2.33
CA ARG A 8 -9.01 5.49 3.39
C ARG A 8 -8.34 6.71 2.78
N THR A 9 -8.54 7.85 3.41
CA THR A 9 -8.08 9.15 2.92
C THR A 9 -7.39 9.91 4.03
N GLN A 10 -6.35 10.68 3.68
CA GLN A 10 -5.61 11.54 4.61
C GLN A 10 -5.23 12.83 3.89
N THR A 11 -5.37 13.96 4.58
CA THR A 11 -4.89 15.24 4.06
C THR A 11 -3.47 15.49 4.57
N ILE A 12 -2.57 15.82 3.66
CA ILE A 12 -1.16 16.09 3.97
C ILE A 12 -0.83 17.52 3.55
N ALA A 13 -0.16 18.25 4.43
CA ALA A 13 0.23 19.64 4.18
C ALA A 13 1.50 19.71 3.33
N ALA A 14 1.38 19.24 2.09
CA ALA A 14 2.45 19.25 1.11
C ALA A 14 1.85 19.12 -0.29
N LEU A 15 2.59 19.56 -1.30
CA LEU A 15 2.17 19.41 -2.69
C LEU A 15 2.37 17.97 -3.15
N PRO A 16 1.61 17.52 -4.17
CA PRO A 16 1.75 16.14 -4.67
C PRO A 16 3.18 15.78 -5.06
N GLU A 17 3.93 16.71 -5.62
CA GLU A 17 5.31 16.49 -6.06
C GLU A 17 6.24 16.09 -4.91
N LYS A 18 5.91 16.50 -3.68
CA LYS A 18 6.69 16.13 -2.50
C LYS A 18 6.32 14.76 -1.97
N ILE A 19 5.06 14.35 -2.16
CA ILE A 19 4.55 13.07 -1.69
C ILE A 19 4.87 11.96 -2.67
N PHE A 20 4.75 12.26 -3.95
CA PHE A 20 4.84 11.26 -5.03
C PHE A 20 6.10 10.38 -4.96
N PRO A 21 7.32 10.91 -4.71
CA PRO A 21 8.50 10.05 -4.63
C PRO A 21 8.42 8.97 -3.55
N LEU A 22 7.67 9.23 -2.48
CA LEU A 22 7.52 8.25 -1.40
C LEU A 22 6.60 7.10 -1.76
N ILE A 23 5.72 7.27 -2.75
CA ILE A 23 4.79 6.21 -3.15
C ILE A 23 5.18 5.56 -4.49
N ALA A 24 5.95 6.24 -5.32
CA ALA A 24 6.37 5.73 -6.63
C ALA A 24 7.66 4.92 -6.58
N ASP A 25 8.34 4.90 -5.45
CA ASP A 25 9.57 4.15 -5.24
C ASP A 25 9.34 3.16 -4.10
N LEU A 26 9.37 1.87 -4.42
CA LEU A 26 9.11 0.84 -3.42
C LEU A 26 10.16 0.82 -2.31
N HIS A 27 11.38 1.31 -2.56
CA HIS A 27 12.39 1.47 -1.52
C HIS A 27 11.94 2.46 -0.44
N GLU A 28 11.19 3.49 -0.84
CA GLU A 28 10.73 4.53 0.07
C GLU A 28 9.52 4.09 0.90
N TRP A 29 8.82 3.02 0.50
CA TRP A 29 7.70 2.49 1.27
C TRP A 29 8.13 2.07 2.67
N ARG A 30 9.40 1.73 2.88
CA ARG A 30 9.93 1.37 4.20
C ARG A 30 9.74 2.49 5.22
N ARG A 31 9.63 3.73 4.77
CA ARG A 31 9.51 4.89 5.64
C ARG A 31 8.10 5.10 6.18
N TRP A 32 7.09 4.54 5.51
CA TRP A 32 5.71 4.81 5.89
C TRP A 32 4.78 3.60 5.84
N SER A 33 5.15 2.52 5.21
CA SER A 33 4.27 1.35 5.09
C SER A 33 3.83 0.84 6.47
N PRO A 34 2.53 0.54 6.65
CA PRO A 34 2.03 0.06 7.95
C PRO A 34 2.54 -1.34 8.30
N TRP A 35 3.08 -2.05 7.32
CA TRP A 35 3.56 -3.41 7.52
C TRP A 35 5.06 -3.48 7.77
N GLU A 36 5.76 -2.34 7.81
CA GLU A 36 7.15 -2.31 8.23
C GLU A 36 7.25 -2.50 9.74
N GLY A 37 8.31 -3.15 10.18
CA GLY A 37 8.52 -3.38 11.60
C GLY A 37 7.84 -4.62 12.17
N LEU A 38 7.08 -5.36 11.36
CA LEU A 38 6.44 -6.61 11.79
C LEU A 38 7.47 -7.72 12.00
N ASP A 39 8.58 -7.66 11.30
CA ASP A 39 9.67 -8.61 11.42
C ASP A 39 10.98 -7.85 11.25
N PRO A 40 11.81 -7.72 12.32
CA PRO A 40 13.09 -7.02 12.22
C PRO A 40 14.08 -7.72 11.29
N ASP A 41 13.88 -9.02 11.04
CA ASP A 41 14.75 -9.81 10.16
C ASP A 41 14.12 -10.07 8.78
N LEU A 42 13.19 -9.21 8.37
CA LEU A 42 12.48 -9.35 7.11
C LEU A 42 13.44 -9.38 5.92
N ASP A 43 13.33 -10.43 5.09
CA ASP A 43 14.06 -10.49 3.83
C ASP A 43 13.36 -9.61 2.80
N ARG A 44 14.12 -8.71 2.18
CA ARG A 44 13.62 -7.80 1.14
C ARG A 44 14.45 -7.96 -0.11
N GLU A 45 13.76 -8.01 -1.24
CA GLU A 45 14.42 -8.08 -2.53
C GLU A 45 13.76 -7.09 -3.48
N TYR A 46 14.56 -6.19 -4.02
CA TYR A 46 14.08 -5.19 -4.98
C TYR A 46 14.61 -5.57 -6.36
N SER A 47 13.77 -5.43 -7.38
CA SER A 47 14.14 -5.77 -8.75
C SER A 47 13.35 -4.91 -9.73
N GLY A 48 13.62 -5.08 -11.02
CA GLY A 48 13.00 -4.27 -12.05
C GLY A 48 13.52 -2.84 -12.03
N ASN A 49 12.65 -1.89 -12.34
CA ASN A 49 13.04 -0.48 -12.37
C ASN A 49 13.22 0.06 -10.94
N ASP A 50 14.03 1.11 -10.80
CA ASP A 50 14.28 1.72 -9.49
C ASP A 50 13.01 2.37 -8.91
N SER A 51 12.15 2.91 -9.78
CA SER A 51 10.89 3.51 -9.39
C SER A 51 9.93 3.50 -10.57
N GLY A 52 8.66 3.81 -10.32
CA GLY A 52 7.64 3.84 -11.36
C GLY A 52 7.27 2.47 -11.88
N VAL A 53 6.64 2.45 -13.06
CA VAL A 53 6.15 1.20 -13.68
C VAL A 53 7.30 0.21 -13.86
N GLY A 54 7.08 -1.03 -13.44
CA GLY A 54 8.08 -2.09 -13.55
C GLY A 54 8.95 -2.25 -12.31
N ALA A 55 8.83 -1.38 -11.31
CA ALA A 55 9.51 -1.57 -10.03
C ALA A 55 8.87 -2.74 -9.29
N LYS A 56 9.70 -3.60 -8.72
CA LYS A 56 9.25 -4.83 -8.05
C LYS A 56 9.88 -4.95 -6.66
N TYR A 57 9.14 -5.58 -5.76
CA TYR A 57 9.57 -5.80 -4.40
C TYR A 57 9.04 -7.15 -3.92
N ALA A 58 9.92 -7.95 -3.31
CA ALA A 58 9.53 -9.22 -2.70
C ALA A 58 9.94 -9.20 -1.24
N TRP A 59 9.08 -9.75 -0.38
CA TRP A 59 9.39 -9.87 1.03
C TRP A 59 9.09 -11.27 1.53
N SER A 60 9.83 -11.69 2.57
CA SER A 60 9.61 -12.95 3.24
C SER A 60 10.00 -12.78 4.71
N GLY A 61 9.08 -13.11 5.60
CA GLY A 61 9.31 -12.90 7.02
C GLY A 61 8.55 -13.90 7.88
N ASN A 62 8.34 -13.48 9.15
CA ASN A 62 7.64 -14.30 10.13
C ASN A 62 6.14 -14.37 9.82
N ARG A 63 5.36 -15.00 10.74
CA ARG A 63 3.92 -15.16 10.53
C ARG A 63 3.17 -13.83 10.39
N LYS A 64 3.64 -12.79 11.05
CA LYS A 64 3.00 -11.47 11.00
C LYS A 64 3.26 -10.78 9.66
N ALA A 65 4.50 -10.87 9.17
CA ALA A 65 4.90 -10.22 7.93
C ALA A 65 4.47 -11.02 6.71
N GLY A 66 4.48 -12.35 6.81
CA GLY A 66 4.11 -13.22 5.69
C GLY A 66 5.13 -13.18 4.57
N LYS A 67 4.67 -13.54 3.37
CA LYS A 67 5.50 -13.57 2.17
C LYS A 67 4.68 -13.09 0.99
N GLY A 68 5.29 -12.29 0.11
CA GLY A 68 4.59 -11.82 -1.07
C GLY A 68 5.46 -10.95 -1.95
N THR A 69 4.81 -10.39 -2.97
CA THR A 69 5.46 -9.51 -3.94
C THR A 69 4.57 -8.31 -4.25
N MET A 70 5.22 -7.23 -4.67
CA MET A 70 4.53 -6.03 -5.16
C MET A 70 5.17 -5.58 -6.46
N GLU A 71 4.37 -5.06 -7.36
CA GLU A 71 4.86 -4.50 -8.62
C GLU A 71 4.05 -3.25 -8.95
N ILE A 72 4.74 -2.16 -9.27
CA ILE A 72 4.07 -0.95 -9.75
C ILE A 72 3.67 -1.19 -11.19
N THR A 73 2.37 -1.14 -11.46
CA THR A 73 1.80 -1.49 -12.77
C THR A 73 1.34 -0.29 -13.58
N ASP A 74 1.08 0.84 -12.91
CA ASP A 74 0.61 2.04 -13.60
C ASP A 74 0.95 3.27 -12.77
N VAL A 75 1.35 4.35 -13.44
CA VAL A 75 1.74 5.60 -12.80
C VAL A 75 1.26 6.77 -13.65
N THR A 76 0.63 7.74 -13.01
CA THR A 76 0.37 9.06 -13.59
C THR A 76 1.02 10.07 -12.67
N GLU A 77 2.17 10.56 -13.04
CA GLU A 77 2.93 11.50 -12.22
C GLU A 77 2.30 12.89 -12.23
N PRO A 78 2.14 13.57 -11.10
CA PRO A 78 2.44 13.16 -9.73
C PRO A 78 1.19 12.74 -8.94
N THR A 79 0.16 12.20 -9.58
CA THR A 79 -1.17 12.07 -8.98
C THR A 79 -1.63 10.64 -8.71
N ARG A 80 -0.96 9.62 -9.28
CA ARG A 80 -1.48 8.26 -9.15
C ARG A 80 -0.39 7.21 -9.27
N VAL A 81 -0.45 6.21 -8.38
CA VAL A 81 0.41 5.01 -8.44
C VAL A 81 -0.49 3.81 -8.19
N ALA A 82 -0.44 2.83 -9.09
CA ALA A 82 -1.14 1.56 -8.93
C ALA A 82 -0.13 0.45 -8.71
N VAL A 83 -0.39 -0.41 -7.72
CA VAL A 83 0.50 -1.48 -7.31
C VAL A 83 -0.28 -2.79 -7.29
N HIS A 84 0.26 -3.81 -7.94
CA HIS A 84 -0.29 -5.16 -7.87
C HIS A 84 0.40 -5.89 -6.73
N VAL A 85 -0.38 -6.46 -5.80
CA VAL A 85 0.13 -7.12 -4.61
C VAL A 85 -0.27 -8.59 -4.65
N VAL A 86 0.72 -9.48 -4.49
CA VAL A 86 0.49 -10.92 -4.44
C VAL A 86 0.99 -11.43 -3.10
N PHE A 87 0.08 -11.98 -2.28
CA PHE A 87 0.43 -12.65 -1.05
C PHE A 87 0.57 -14.14 -1.32
N GLU A 88 1.63 -14.73 -0.79
CA GLU A 88 1.84 -16.19 -0.86
C GLU A 88 1.60 -16.82 0.50
N LYS A 89 1.88 -16.12 1.59
CA LYS A 89 1.67 -16.59 2.97
C LYS A 89 1.12 -15.44 3.81
N PRO A 90 0.24 -15.74 4.76
CA PRO A 90 -0.23 -17.07 5.19
C PRO A 90 -1.14 -17.76 4.17
N MET A 91 -1.73 -17.01 3.24
CA MET A 91 -2.61 -17.57 2.21
C MET A 91 -2.38 -16.84 0.90
N LYS A 92 -2.58 -17.57 -0.20
CA LYS A 92 -2.48 -16.97 -1.53
C LYS A 92 -3.63 -16.02 -1.78
N SER A 93 -3.32 -14.78 -2.15
CA SER A 93 -4.32 -13.81 -2.56
C SER A 93 -3.67 -12.76 -3.44
N THR A 94 -4.48 -12.09 -4.25
CA THR A 94 -4.03 -10.99 -5.10
C THR A 94 -4.90 -9.78 -4.85
N SER A 95 -4.30 -8.60 -4.95
CA SER A 95 -5.05 -7.36 -4.82
C SER A 95 -4.35 -6.26 -5.62
N THR A 96 -5.09 -5.18 -5.87
CA THR A 96 -4.53 -3.98 -6.48
C THR A 96 -4.71 -2.83 -5.50
N SER A 97 -3.61 -2.14 -5.22
CA SER A 97 -3.62 -0.94 -4.38
C SER A 97 -3.40 0.27 -5.28
N VAL A 98 -4.21 1.31 -5.09
CA VAL A 98 -4.08 2.55 -5.85
C VAL A 98 -3.98 3.70 -4.85
N LEU A 99 -2.93 4.51 -5.00
CA LEU A 99 -2.78 5.74 -4.23
C LEU A 99 -2.98 6.91 -5.20
N THR A 100 -3.91 7.80 -4.84
CA THR A 100 -4.18 9.00 -5.63
C THR A 100 -3.89 10.23 -4.80
N LEU A 101 -3.35 11.25 -5.46
CA LEU A 101 -2.97 12.52 -4.83
C LEU A 101 -3.79 13.63 -5.49
N ALA A 102 -4.76 14.18 -4.75
CA ALA A 102 -5.63 15.25 -5.24
C ALA A 102 -5.21 16.58 -4.63
N PRO A 103 -4.68 17.53 -5.42
CA PRO A 103 -4.28 18.83 -4.89
C PRO A 103 -5.46 19.60 -4.31
N ARG A 104 -5.23 20.22 -3.14
CA ARG A 104 -6.20 21.06 -2.44
C ARG A 104 -5.49 22.31 -1.94
N GLY A 105 -5.14 23.25 -2.85
CA GLY A 105 -4.34 24.40 -2.50
C GLY A 105 -2.92 23.99 -2.13
N ALA A 106 -2.48 24.36 -0.92
CA ALA A 106 -1.15 23.99 -0.43
C ALA A 106 -1.10 22.57 0.15
N GLN A 107 -2.24 21.86 0.15
CA GLN A 107 -2.36 20.54 0.71
C GLN A 107 -2.69 19.52 -0.38
N THR A 108 -2.58 18.24 -0.04
CA THR A 108 -2.94 17.14 -0.92
C THR A 108 -3.81 16.16 -0.16
N GLU A 109 -4.90 15.75 -0.79
CA GLU A 109 -5.72 14.67 -0.28
C GLU A 109 -5.20 13.36 -0.87
N VAL A 110 -4.70 12.48 -0.01
CA VAL A 110 -4.17 11.17 -0.41
C VAL A 110 -5.23 10.13 -0.15
N THR A 111 -5.60 9.38 -1.17
CA THR A 111 -6.56 8.29 -1.05
C THR A 111 -5.87 6.98 -1.39
N TRP A 112 -5.98 6.01 -0.50
CA TRP A 112 -5.44 4.66 -0.68
C TRP A 112 -6.60 3.70 -0.79
N THR A 113 -6.74 3.04 -1.95
CA THR A 113 -7.81 2.09 -2.23
C THR A 113 -7.21 0.73 -2.56
N MET A 114 -7.72 -0.32 -1.93
CA MET A 114 -7.33 -1.69 -2.24
C MET A 114 -8.56 -2.46 -2.71
N THR A 115 -8.43 -3.14 -3.84
CA THR A 115 -9.50 -4.00 -4.37
C THR A 115 -8.93 -5.36 -4.69
N GLY A 116 -9.77 -6.39 -4.55
CA GLY A 116 -9.39 -7.74 -4.90
C GLY A 116 -10.59 -8.67 -4.82
N PRO A 117 -10.44 -9.91 -5.30
CA PRO A 117 -11.53 -10.88 -5.23
C PRO A 117 -11.72 -11.32 -3.78
N HIS A 118 -12.96 -11.61 -3.43
CA HIS A 118 -13.24 -12.24 -2.14
C HIS A 118 -12.56 -13.60 -2.12
N SER A 119 -11.55 -13.73 -1.28
CA SER A 119 -10.90 -15.01 -1.06
C SER A 119 -11.70 -15.83 -0.05
N LEU A 120 -11.50 -17.12 -0.05
CA LEU A 120 -12.10 -17.98 0.96
C LEU A 120 -11.70 -17.54 2.36
N PHE A 121 -10.45 -17.07 2.51
CA PHE A 121 -9.94 -16.57 3.78
C PHE A 121 -10.76 -15.41 4.31
N SER A 122 -10.99 -14.37 3.48
CA SER A 122 -11.72 -13.19 3.94
C SER A 122 -13.18 -13.51 4.25
N ARG A 123 -13.78 -14.49 3.57
CA ARG A 123 -15.16 -14.87 3.82
C ARG A 123 -15.32 -15.72 5.07
N VAL A 124 -14.33 -16.60 5.34
CA VAL A 124 -14.40 -17.54 6.47
C VAL A 124 -13.81 -16.95 7.73
N ALA A 125 -12.69 -16.21 7.60
CA ALA A 125 -11.97 -15.66 8.75
C ALA A 125 -12.62 -14.41 9.33
N ALA A 126 -13.31 -13.60 8.51
CA ALA A 126 -13.90 -12.36 8.97
C ALA A 126 -15.07 -11.93 8.08
N PRO A 127 -16.15 -11.38 8.66
CA PRO A 127 -17.17 -10.70 7.89
C PRO A 127 -16.57 -9.54 7.10
N LEU A 128 -17.20 -9.17 6.00
CA LEU A 128 -16.70 -8.11 5.13
C LEU A 128 -16.43 -6.80 5.87
N GLY A 129 -17.34 -6.40 6.76
CA GLY A 129 -17.16 -5.18 7.56
C GLY A 129 -15.97 -5.24 8.49
N LEU A 130 -15.70 -6.40 9.08
CA LEU A 130 -14.53 -6.58 9.95
C LEU A 130 -13.22 -6.56 9.16
N PHE A 131 -13.23 -7.15 7.96
CA PHE A 131 -12.07 -7.10 7.07
C PHE A 131 -11.74 -5.66 6.67
N ASP A 132 -12.76 -4.87 6.27
CA ASP A 132 -12.59 -3.46 5.95
C ASP A 132 -11.99 -2.69 7.14
N LYS A 133 -12.50 -2.94 8.33
CA LYS A 133 -12.03 -2.29 9.55
C LYS A 133 -10.57 -2.62 9.85
N MET A 134 -10.20 -3.88 9.69
CA MET A 134 -8.86 -4.38 9.96
C MET A 134 -7.83 -3.78 9.00
N ILE A 135 -8.09 -3.90 7.69
CA ILE A 135 -7.21 -3.36 6.65
C ILE A 135 -7.23 -1.84 6.67
N GLY A 136 -8.40 -1.24 6.90
CA GLY A 136 -8.54 0.20 6.98
C GLY A 136 -7.70 0.82 8.10
N LYS A 137 -7.59 0.14 9.25
CA LYS A 137 -6.72 0.61 10.33
C LYS A 137 -5.25 0.63 9.90
N ASP A 138 -4.82 -0.38 9.16
CA ASP A 138 -3.46 -0.42 8.63
C ASP A 138 -3.24 0.73 7.65
N PHE A 139 -4.22 0.99 6.78
CA PHE A 139 -4.14 2.10 5.83
C PHE A 139 -4.07 3.45 6.57
N GLU A 140 -4.87 3.62 7.61
CA GLU A 140 -4.85 4.85 8.40
C GLU A 140 -3.49 5.06 9.05
N LYS A 141 -2.89 3.99 9.58
CA LYS A 141 -1.56 4.03 10.16
C LYS A 141 -0.50 4.40 9.12
N GLY A 142 -0.57 3.78 7.94
CA GLY A 142 0.37 4.06 6.85
C GLY A 142 0.24 5.47 6.33
N LEU A 143 -0.99 5.96 6.15
CA LEU A 143 -1.22 7.31 5.68
C LEU A 143 -0.78 8.35 6.72
N ALA A 144 -0.96 8.07 8.01
CA ALA A 144 -0.46 8.94 9.07
C ALA A 144 1.07 9.00 9.07
N ALA A 145 1.72 7.87 8.83
CA ALA A 145 3.18 7.83 8.72
C ALA A 145 3.67 8.59 7.48
N LEU A 146 2.96 8.45 6.36
CA LEU A 146 3.28 9.18 5.14
C LEU A 146 3.17 10.68 5.37
N LYS A 147 2.13 11.12 6.10
CA LYS A 147 1.95 12.51 6.48
C LYS A 147 3.14 12.99 7.32
N SER A 148 3.54 12.23 8.34
CA SER A 148 4.67 12.59 9.20
C SER A 148 5.97 12.70 8.42
N GLU A 149 6.23 11.77 7.50
CA GLU A 149 7.44 11.77 6.69
C GLU A 149 7.47 12.95 5.72
N THR A 150 6.31 13.40 5.26
CA THR A 150 6.22 14.42 4.22
C THR A 150 6.18 15.83 4.79
N GLU A 151 5.57 16.02 5.96
CA GLU A 151 5.38 17.35 6.56
C GLU A 151 6.58 17.83 7.38
N VAL A 152 7.63 17.05 7.43
CA VAL A 152 8.84 17.42 8.17
C VAL A 152 9.53 18.63 7.57
#